data_66223b6f6011632c4c82ab42f5f6c6dc
#
_entry.id   66223b6f6011632c4c82ab42f5f6c6dc
#
_cell.length_a   1.000
_cell.length_b   1.000
_cell.length_c   1.000
_cell.angle_alpha   90.00
_cell.angle_beta   90.00
_cell.angle_gamma   90.00
#
_symmetry.space_group_name_H-M   'P 1'
#
loop_
_entity.id
_entity.type
_entity.pdbx_description
1 polymer ?
#
loop_
_entity_poly.entity_id
_entity_poly.type
_entity_poly.pdbx_seq_one_letter_code
_entity_poly.pdbx_strand_id
1 'polypeptide(L)'
;MKTLAYIFMSLSALAMAGCRGKGDALKEGKMEYAPEVNTVEVMTLTRKDFPRQLLSNGKLSAGSRAELKFGTTGAIKTLNIKNGQHVSAGQIIAELDRPDLILALESARLAMDKSRLDFYDVLAGQGYTAKDTTSVPADMLDMAKVRSGYGSAFNALERAKYDLSCTILKSPFSGTVAGLKVKRYDQAPADALCTLLDDSRMDVDFTVMESEYPFISNGLKVNVIPFADASKTYVGQITGINPVVDKNGQISVRASIPGNRLLIDGMNVKVTVEKTIPAQLVVPRSAVLVRDNMNVLFTYQPDGTARWIYVNVIASNRDSFVVEPNAERNSQLSEGDRVIISSNLNLADGSEVRLKE
;
A
#
# COMPACT_ATOMS: atom_id res chain seq x y z
N MET A 1 -19.08 40.63 44.08
CA MET A 1 -18.73 40.82 45.49
C MET A 1 -17.21 41.07 45.48
N LYS A 2 -16.82 42.39 45.54
CA LYS A 2 -16.36 43.06 46.77
C LYS A 2 -15.19 42.27 47.37
N THR A 3 -14.02 42.76 47.61
CA THR A 3 -13.49 44.04 48.08
C THR A 3 -11.99 43.94 48.15
N LEU A 4 -11.32 44.92 47.93
CA LEU A 4 -10.61 45.96 48.68
C LEU A 4 -9.10 45.60 48.80
N ALA A 5 -8.21 46.37 48.38
CA ALA A 5 -7.88 47.78 48.54
C ALA A 5 -6.62 47.96 49.37
N TYR A 6 -5.78 48.81 48.85
CA TYR A 6 -5.01 49.89 49.48
C TYR A 6 -3.73 49.62 50.33
N ILE A 7 -2.72 50.35 49.92
CA ILE A 7 -1.95 51.39 50.57
C ILE A 7 -0.61 50.90 51.16
N PHE A 8 0.55 51.37 50.66
CA PHE A 8 1.32 52.40 51.40
C PHE A 8 2.41 53.05 50.54
N MET A 9 2.29 54.33 50.45
CA MET A 9 3.21 55.31 49.94
C MET A 9 4.04 55.81 51.14
N SER A 10 5.38 55.82 51.04
CA SER A 10 6.20 56.68 51.91
C SER A 10 7.41 57.17 51.16
N LEU A 11 7.38 58.40 50.98
CA LEU A 11 8.33 59.48 50.71
C LEU A 11 9.48 59.54 51.71
N SER A 12 10.74 59.62 51.22
CA SER A 12 11.82 60.30 51.94
C SER A 12 12.85 60.88 50.99
N ALA A 13 12.87 62.15 50.92
CA ALA A 13 13.90 63.01 50.36
C ALA A 13 15.03 63.27 51.33
N LEU A 14 16.17 63.76 50.84
CA LEU A 14 17.33 64.44 51.43
C LEU A 14 18.58 63.52 51.46
N ALA A 15 19.72 63.90 50.94
CA ALA A 15 20.49 65.13 51.05
C ALA A 15 21.60 65.23 50.02
N MET A 16 21.83 66.38 49.48
CA MET A 16 23.01 66.76 48.73
C MET A 16 24.26 66.79 49.55
N ALA A 17 25.34 66.22 49.01
CA ALA A 17 26.68 66.69 49.35
C ALA A 17 27.58 66.55 48.15
N GLY A 18 27.99 67.65 47.58
CA GLY A 18 28.90 67.75 46.48
C GLY A 18 30.35 67.45 46.85
N CYS A 19 31.03 66.77 45.95
CA CYS A 19 32.48 66.82 45.85
C CYS A 19 32.94 67.01 44.44
N ARG A 20 33.60 68.09 44.22
CA ARG A 20 34.20 68.50 42.94
C ARG A 20 35.50 67.70 42.74
N GLY A 21 35.57 66.81 41.75
CA GLY A 21 36.79 66.09 41.39
C GLY A 21 36.96 66.17 39.87
N LYS A 22 38.15 66.59 39.46
CA LYS A 22 38.62 66.90 38.14
C LYS A 22 38.27 65.84 37.10
N GLY A 23 37.91 66.30 35.89
CA GLY A 23 37.67 65.52 34.74
C GLY A 23 38.90 64.79 34.23
N ASP A 24 38.68 63.49 33.95
CA ASP A 24 39.38 62.73 32.93
C ASP A 24 38.38 62.31 31.91
N ALA A 25 38.54 62.82 30.69
CA ALA A 25 37.76 62.46 29.55
C ALA A 25 38.05 61.01 29.20
N LEU A 26 37.16 60.09 29.62
CA LEU A 26 37.11 58.75 29.09
C LEU A 26 36.71 58.88 27.62
N LYS A 27 37.67 58.64 26.72
CA LYS A 27 37.41 58.38 25.31
C LYS A 27 36.46 57.20 25.26
N GLU A 28 35.21 57.46 24.85
CA GLU A 28 34.32 56.42 24.34
C GLU A 28 35.02 55.79 23.13
N GLY A 29 35.71 54.68 23.34
CA GLY A 29 36.10 53.79 22.30
C GLY A 29 34.83 53.26 21.67
N LYS A 30 34.44 53.80 20.50
CA LYS A 30 33.57 53.08 19.59
C LYS A 30 34.18 51.68 19.42
N MET A 31 33.58 50.66 20.00
CA MET A 31 33.82 49.29 19.57
C MET A 31 33.39 49.27 18.10
N GLU A 32 34.35 49.35 17.22
CA GLU A 32 34.18 48.97 15.84
C GLU A 32 33.90 47.47 15.86
N TYR A 33 32.60 47.11 15.75
CA TYR A 33 32.16 45.75 15.55
C TYR A 33 32.68 45.37 14.15
N ALA A 34 33.80 44.66 14.09
CA ALA A 34 34.22 44.05 12.85
C ALA A 34 33.08 43.15 12.39
N PRO A 35 32.56 43.32 11.18
CA PRO A 35 31.48 42.47 10.70
C PRO A 35 31.95 41.02 10.77
N GLU A 36 31.19 40.21 11.49
CA GLU A 36 31.44 38.77 11.62
C GLU A 36 31.25 38.16 10.21
N VAL A 37 32.38 37.90 9.55
CA VAL A 37 32.34 37.32 8.18
C VAL A 37 31.85 35.86 8.30
N ASN A 38 30.64 35.60 7.86
CA ASN A 38 30.04 34.28 7.91
C ASN A 38 30.81 33.27 7.01
N THR A 39 31.27 32.19 7.59
CA THR A 39 31.87 31.08 6.84
C THR A 39 30.79 30.18 6.29
N VAL A 40 30.75 30.00 4.97
CA VAL A 40 29.69 29.28 4.27
C VAL A 40 30.22 28.11 3.43
N GLU A 41 29.41 27.08 3.30
CA GLU A 41 29.64 25.99 2.34
C GLU A 41 28.81 26.26 1.08
N VAL A 42 29.38 25.97 -0.08
CA VAL A 42 28.73 26.18 -1.35
C VAL A 42 28.68 24.88 -2.15
N MET A 43 27.65 24.74 -2.98
CA MET A 43 27.57 23.72 -4.02
C MET A 43 27.44 24.39 -5.37
N THR A 44 28.04 23.81 -6.40
CA THR A 44 27.79 24.22 -7.79
C THR A 44 26.46 23.63 -8.23
N LEU A 45 25.55 24.49 -8.67
CA LEU A 45 24.23 24.08 -9.14
C LEU A 45 24.36 23.37 -10.47
N THR A 46 23.86 22.16 -10.55
CA THR A 46 23.85 21.35 -11.77
C THR A 46 22.46 20.78 -12.01
N ARG A 47 22.12 20.55 -13.28
CA ARG A 47 20.91 19.84 -13.60
C ARG A 47 21.10 18.36 -13.33
N LYS A 48 20.21 17.79 -12.53
CA LYS A 48 20.22 16.38 -12.13
C LYS A 48 18.83 15.78 -12.26
N ASP A 49 18.79 14.49 -12.46
CA ASP A 49 17.56 13.74 -12.33
C ASP A 49 17.08 13.77 -10.88
N PHE A 50 15.83 14.17 -10.69
CA PHE A 50 15.26 14.32 -9.36
C PHE A 50 14.23 13.21 -9.09
N PRO A 51 14.44 12.34 -8.07
CA PRO A 51 13.48 11.35 -7.64
C PRO A 51 12.39 12.04 -6.82
N ARG A 52 11.33 12.50 -7.48
CA ARG A 52 10.14 13.03 -6.81
C ARG A 52 9.46 11.90 -6.06
N GLN A 53 9.08 12.13 -4.82
CA GLN A 53 8.43 11.18 -3.95
C GLN A 53 7.04 11.66 -3.55
N LEU A 54 6.07 10.75 -3.68
CA LEU A 54 4.74 10.90 -3.14
C LEU A 54 4.58 9.93 -1.99
N LEU A 55 4.15 10.42 -0.84
CA LEU A 55 3.96 9.65 0.38
C LEU A 55 2.48 9.41 0.62
N SER A 56 2.10 8.17 0.88
CA SER A 56 0.75 7.80 1.27
C SER A 56 0.76 6.70 2.32
N ASN A 57 -0.37 6.48 2.96
CA ASN A 57 -0.61 5.33 3.81
C ASN A 57 -1.47 4.34 3.03
N GLY A 58 -1.19 3.06 3.22
CA GLY A 58 -1.92 1.99 2.55
C GLY A 58 -2.18 0.83 3.48
N LYS A 59 -2.87 -0.17 2.94
CA LYS A 59 -3.18 -1.42 3.61
C LYS A 59 -2.79 -2.59 2.72
N LEU A 60 -2.17 -3.61 3.30
CA LEU A 60 -1.87 -4.85 2.61
C LEU A 60 -3.13 -5.70 2.46
N SER A 61 -3.26 -6.34 1.32
CA SER A 61 -4.24 -7.39 1.08
C SER A 61 -3.56 -8.57 0.38
N ALA A 62 -4.02 -9.78 0.66
CA ALA A 62 -3.53 -10.99 -0.02
C ALA A 62 -3.86 -10.92 -1.51
N GLY A 63 -2.99 -11.44 -2.38
CA GLY A 63 -3.17 -11.43 -3.84
C GLY A 63 -4.44 -12.14 -4.31
N SER A 64 -4.86 -13.18 -3.57
CA SER A 64 -6.16 -13.85 -3.73
C SER A 64 -6.71 -14.22 -2.36
N ARG A 65 -8.03 -14.18 -2.25
CA ARG A 65 -8.75 -14.55 -1.02
C ARG A 65 -9.94 -15.42 -1.39
N ALA A 66 -10.10 -16.53 -0.69
CA ALA A 66 -11.26 -17.40 -0.83
C ALA A 66 -11.85 -17.74 0.54
N GLU A 67 -13.15 -17.56 0.67
CA GLU A 67 -13.92 -18.05 1.82
C GLU A 67 -14.34 -19.50 1.56
N LEU A 68 -13.76 -20.42 2.32
CA LEU A 68 -13.99 -21.83 2.14
C LEU A 68 -15.21 -22.27 2.94
N LYS A 69 -16.23 -22.80 2.25
CA LYS A 69 -17.46 -23.31 2.86
C LYS A 69 -17.84 -24.64 2.21
N PHE A 70 -18.54 -25.48 2.95
CA PHE A 70 -19.13 -26.70 2.41
C PHE A 70 -20.32 -26.38 1.50
N GLY A 71 -20.55 -27.24 0.51
CA GLY A 71 -21.74 -27.19 -0.34
C GLY A 71 -22.99 -27.80 0.32
N THR A 72 -22.83 -28.42 1.48
CA THR A 72 -23.92 -29.08 2.23
C THR A 72 -23.66 -28.96 3.73
N THR A 73 -24.68 -29.29 4.56
CA THR A 73 -24.59 -29.28 6.02
C THR A 73 -24.24 -30.66 6.58
N GLY A 74 -23.63 -30.69 7.74
CA GLY A 74 -23.29 -31.95 8.45
C GLY A 74 -22.25 -31.72 9.53
N ALA A 75 -22.00 -32.74 10.36
CA ALA A 75 -20.92 -32.71 11.35
C ALA A 75 -19.57 -32.90 10.68
N ILE A 76 -18.55 -32.18 11.15
CA ILE A 76 -17.18 -32.28 10.65
C ILE A 76 -16.55 -33.59 11.13
N LYS A 77 -16.33 -34.52 10.22
CA LYS A 77 -15.69 -35.81 10.49
C LYS A 77 -14.18 -35.66 10.63
N THR A 78 -13.56 -34.97 9.69
CA THR A 78 -12.12 -34.71 9.70
C THR A 78 -11.87 -33.22 9.48
N LEU A 79 -10.83 -32.70 10.15
CA LEU A 79 -10.36 -31.33 10.03
C LEU A 79 -8.83 -31.35 10.00
N ASN A 80 -8.23 -31.14 8.83
CA ASN A 80 -6.82 -31.38 8.56
C ASN A 80 -5.99 -30.09 8.53
N ILE A 81 -6.50 -29.01 9.11
CA ILE A 81 -5.88 -27.69 9.05
C ILE A 81 -5.90 -27.00 10.41
N LYS A 82 -5.00 -25.99 10.53
CA LYS A 82 -4.93 -25.05 11.67
C LYS A 82 -4.77 -23.63 11.14
N ASN A 83 -5.14 -22.63 11.95
CA ASN A 83 -4.85 -21.23 11.63
C ASN A 83 -3.34 -21.02 11.44
N GLY A 84 -2.96 -20.27 10.40
CA GLY A 84 -1.57 -20.01 10.01
C GLY A 84 -0.89 -21.16 9.26
N GLN A 85 -1.58 -22.29 9.02
CA GLN A 85 -1.03 -23.40 8.26
C GLN A 85 -1.10 -23.09 6.76
N HIS A 86 0.02 -23.36 6.07
CA HIS A 86 0.06 -23.33 4.61
C HIS A 86 -0.50 -24.63 4.04
N VAL A 87 -1.33 -24.53 3.01
CA VAL A 87 -1.97 -25.65 2.29
C VAL A 87 -1.71 -25.52 0.80
N SER A 88 -1.69 -26.67 0.10
CA SER A 88 -1.51 -26.72 -1.35
C SER A 88 -2.85 -26.74 -2.08
N ALA A 89 -2.88 -26.31 -3.34
CA ALA A 89 -4.06 -26.44 -4.20
C ALA A 89 -4.54 -27.91 -4.27
N GLY A 90 -5.85 -28.12 -4.16
CA GLY A 90 -6.47 -29.45 -4.14
C GLY A 90 -6.36 -30.22 -2.82
N GLN A 91 -5.61 -29.73 -1.85
CA GLN A 91 -5.49 -30.37 -0.54
C GLN A 91 -6.86 -30.41 0.17
N ILE A 92 -7.20 -31.57 0.77
CA ILE A 92 -8.42 -31.72 1.56
C ILE A 92 -8.27 -30.98 2.87
N ILE A 93 -9.16 -30.02 3.08
CA ILE A 93 -9.23 -29.16 4.26
C ILE A 93 -10.02 -29.83 5.37
N ALA A 94 -11.22 -30.29 5.03
CA ALA A 94 -12.14 -30.94 5.96
C ALA A 94 -13.13 -31.84 5.22
N GLU A 95 -13.72 -32.80 5.92
CA GLU A 95 -14.76 -33.69 5.42
C GLU A 95 -15.92 -33.76 6.41
N LEU A 96 -17.14 -33.83 5.87
CA LEU A 96 -18.37 -34.04 6.68
C LEU A 96 -18.67 -35.53 6.87
N ASP A 97 -19.31 -35.84 7.96
CA ASP A 97 -19.89 -37.18 8.24
C ASP A 97 -21.30 -37.24 7.67
N ARG A 98 -21.44 -37.83 6.50
CA ARG A 98 -22.72 -37.93 5.76
C ARG A 98 -22.89 -39.35 5.19
N PRO A 99 -23.11 -40.36 6.05
CA PRO A 99 -23.33 -41.76 5.62
C PRO A 99 -24.57 -41.88 4.72
N ASP A 100 -25.57 -41.03 4.89
CA ASP A 100 -26.77 -40.97 4.06
C ASP A 100 -26.43 -40.70 2.59
N LEU A 101 -25.49 -39.80 2.29
CA LEU A 101 -25.08 -39.51 0.88
C LEU A 101 -24.23 -40.63 0.27
N ILE A 102 -23.49 -41.38 1.10
CA ILE A 102 -22.78 -42.59 0.64
C ILE A 102 -23.79 -43.67 0.23
N LEU A 103 -24.81 -43.89 1.04
CA LEU A 103 -25.89 -44.86 0.74
C LEU A 103 -26.71 -44.38 -0.47
N ALA A 104 -26.99 -43.11 -0.60
CA ALA A 104 -27.68 -42.54 -1.77
C ALA A 104 -26.88 -42.76 -3.06
N LEU A 105 -25.55 -42.56 -3.04
CA LEU A 105 -24.68 -42.84 -4.18
C LEU A 105 -24.72 -44.33 -4.57
N GLU A 106 -24.63 -45.25 -3.59
CA GLU A 106 -24.69 -46.68 -3.86
C GLU A 106 -26.03 -47.07 -4.45
N SER A 107 -27.14 -46.54 -3.93
CA SER A 107 -28.50 -46.78 -4.48
C SER A 107 -28.62 -46.26 -5.90
N ALA A 108 -28.11 -45.10 -6.18
CA ALA A 108 -28.12 -44.54 -7.55
C ALA A 108 -27.24 -45.34 -8.56
N ARG A 109 -26.10 -45.89 -8.06
CA ARG A 109 -25.24 -46.80 -8.81
C ARG A 109 -25.97 -48.09 -9.20
N LEU A 110 -26.62 -48.72 -8.22
CA LEU A 110 -27.41 -49.92 -8.48
C LEU A 110 -28.56 -49.66 -9.46
N ALA A 111 -29.27 -48.55 -9.35
CA ALA A 111 -30.30 -48.13 -10.27
C ALA A 111 -29.76 -47.93 -11.69
N MET A 112 -28.57 -47.31 -11.82
CA MET A 112 -27.87 -47.12 -13.10
C MET A 112 -27.45 -48.44 -13.71
N ASP A 113 -26.92 -49.37 -12.94
CA ASP A 113 -26.54 -50.72 -13.41
C ASP A 113 -27.77 -51.50 -13.89
N LYS A 114 -28.89 -51.44 -13.16
CA LYS A 114 -30.17 -52.03 -13.64
C LYS A 114 -30.63 -51.41 -14.93
N SER A 115 -30.72 -50.08 -15.04
CA SER A 115 -31.20 -49.40 -16.25
C SER A 115 -30.27 -49.62 -17.45
N ARG A 116 -28.99 -49.89 -17.24
CA ARG A 116 -28.04 -50.29 -18.29
C ARG A 116 -28.34 -51.69 -18.78
N LEU A 117 -28.70 -52.64 -17.92
CA LEU A 117 -29.17 -53.97 -18.37
C LEU A 117 -30.48 -53.86 -19.15
N ASP A 118 -31.47 -53.13 -18.63
CA ASP A 118 -32.74 -52.88 -19.29
C ASP A 118 -32.52 -52.20 -20.69
N PHE A 119 -31.53 -51.32 -20.81
CA PHE A 119 -31.16 -50.72 -22.08
C PHE A 119 -30.67 -51.76 -23.11
N TYR A 120 -29.80 -52.66 -22.70
CA TYR A 120 -29.32 -53.73 -23.54
C TYR A 120 -30.44 -54.74 -23.91
N ASP A 121 -31.36 -55.03 -22.97
CA ASP A 121 -32.51 -55.89 -23.26
C ASP A 121 -33.45 -55.28 -24.31
N VAL A 122 -33.69 -53.97 -24.25
CA VAL A 122 -34.47 -53.26 -25.27
C VAL A 122 -33.78 -53.35 -26.62
N LEU A 123 -32.48 -53.17 -26.72
CA LEU A 123 -31.71 -53.31 -27.97
C LEU A 123 -31.70 -54.74 -28.47
N ALA A 124 -31.55 -55.75 -27.58
CA ALA A 124 -31.61 -57.17 -27.95
C ALA A 124 -32.97 -57.57 -28.49
N GLY A 125 -34.07 -57.03 -27.95
CA GLY A 125 -35.42 -57.20 -28.46
C GLY A 125 -35.66 -56.64 -29.85
N GLN A 126 -34.75 -55.72 -30.35
CA GLN A 126 -34.74 -55.17 -31.69
C GLN A 126 -33.69 -55.82 -32.61
N GLY A 127 -33.04 -56.92 -32.15
CA GLY A 127 -32.08 -57.70 -32.95
C GLY A 127 -30.63 -57.18 -32.87
N TYR A 128 -30.33 -56.18 -32.01
CA TYR A 128 -28.97 -55.66 -31.82
C TYR A 128 -28.28 -56.35 -30.64
N THR A 129 -26.96 -56.44 -30.68
CA THR A 129 -26.19 -57.04 -29.56
C THR A 129 -25.60 -55.97 -28.64
N ALA A 130 -25.51 -56.28 -27.36
CA ALA A 130 -24.91 -55.37 -26.35
C ALA A 130 -23.43 -54.99 -26.62
N LYS A 131 -22.74 -55.80 -27.46
CA LYS A 131 -21.31 -55.62 -27.77
C LYS A 131 -21.03 -54.61 -28.89
N ASP A 132 -22.03 -54.34 -29.75
CA ASP A 132 -21.84 -53.43 -30.89
C ASP A 132 -23.03 -52.44 -30.98
N THR A 133 -22.94 -51.41 -30.16
CA THR A 133 -23.89 -50.29 -30.20
C THR A 133 -23.58 -49.28 -31.29
N THR A 134 -22.45 -49.40 -31.99
CA THR A 134 -22.05 -48.45 -33.06
C THR A 134 -22.84 -48.71 -34.36
N SER A 135 -23.35 -49.93 -34.57
CA SER A 135 -24.18 -50.30 -35.67
C SER A 135 -25.69 -49.95 -35.50
N VAL A 136 -26.07 -49.48 -34.31
CA VAL A 136 -27.47 -49.16 -33.98
C VAL A 136 -27.80 -47.74 -34.46
N PRO A 137 -28.92 -47.55 -35.23
CA PRO A 137 -29.38 -46.21 -35.60
C PRO A 137 -29.63 -45.31 -34.39
N ALA A 138 -29.37 -44.01 -34.54
CA ALA A 138 -29.43 -43.05 -33.44
C ALA A 138 -30.83 -42.94 -32.80
N ASP A 139 -31.87 -43.00 -33.62
CA ASP A 139 -33.27 -43.00 -33.19
C ASP A 139 -33.64 -44.23 -32.33
N MET A 140 -33.09 -45.39 -32.67
CA MET A 140 -33.26 -46.63 -31.89
C MET A 140 -32.50 -46.56 -30.56
N LEU A 141 -31.28 -45.99 -30.57
CA LEU A 141 -30.52 -45.75 -29.32
C LEU A 141 -31.28 -44.83 -28.38
N ASP A 142 -31.83 -43.74 -28.91
CA ASP A 142 -32.57 -42.78 -28.10
C ASP A 142 -33.91 -43.37 -27.58
N MET A 143 -34.61 -44.14 -28.39
CA MET A 143 -35.79 -44.88 -27.93
C MET A 143 -35.42 -45.88 -26.83
N ALA A 144 -34.35 -46.64 -26.99
CA ALA A 144 -33.88 -47.59 -25.99
C ALA A 144 -33.49 -46.91 -24.66
N LYS A 145 -32.79 -45.77 -24.71
CA LYS A 145 -32.45 -44.95 -23.51
C LYS A 145 -33.71 -44.46 -22.79
N VAL A 146 -34.74 -44.02 -23.54
CA VAL A 146 -35.98 -43.55 -22.93
C VAL A 146 -36.73 -44.71 -22.28
N ARG A 147 -36.88 -45.84 -23.00
CA ARG A 147 -37.63 -47.02 -22.49
C ARG A 147 -36.97 -47.66 -21.27
N SER A 148 -35.66 -47.77 -21.24
CA SER A 148 -34.89 -48.32 -20.11
C SER A 148 -34.77 -47.38 -18.92
N GLY A 149 -35.11 -46.08 -19.07
CA GLY A 149 -34.86 -45.07 -18.05
C GLY A 149 -33.37 -44.74 -17.86
N TYR A 150 -32.51 -45.14 -18.83
CA TYR A 150 -31.05 -44.94 -18.74
C TYR A 150 -30.66 -43.48 -18.49
N GLY A 151 -31.28 -42.52 -19.19
CA GLY A 151 -30.97 -41.10 -18.99
C GLY A 151 -31.32 -40.58 -17.62
N SER A 152 -32.45 -41.02 -17.04
CA SER A 152 -32.85 -40.62 -15.70
C SER A 152 -31.94 -41.22 -14.60
N ALA A 153 -31.59 -42.52 -14.75
CA ALA A 153 -30.67 -43.19 -13.85
C ALA A 153 -29.24 -42.60 -13.87
N PHE A 154 -28.76 -42.26 -15.08
CA PHE A 154 -27.48 -41.57 -15.29
C PHE A 154 -27.46 -40.22 -14.53
N ASN A 155 -28.49 -39.39 -14.76
CA ASN A 155 -28.59 -38.08 -14.07
C ASN A 155 -28.69 -38.23 -12.54
N ALA A 156 -29.41 -39.26 -12.05
CA ALA A 156 -29.51 -39.54 -10.60
C ALA A 156 -28.14 -39.94 -10.01
N LEU A 157 -27.36 -40.75 -10.75
CA LEU A 157 -26.01 -41.13 -10.31
C LEU A 157 -25.07 -39.93 -10.31
N GLU A 158 -25.07 -39.10 -11.33
CA GLU A 158 -24.24 -37.88 -11.36
C GLU A 158 -24.62 -36.90 -10.25
N ARG A 159 -25.93 -36.78 -9.97
CA ARG A 159 -26.41 -35.98 -8.85
C ARG A 159 -25.90 -36.48 -7.51
N ALA A 160 -26.01 -37.80 -7.24
CA ALA A 160 -25.52 -38.40 -6.02
C ALA A 160 -23.99 -38.26 -5.83
N LYS A 161 -23.22 -38.38 -6.93
CA LYS A 161 -21.77 -38.09 -6.96
C LYS A 161 -21.47 -36.65 -6.59
N TYR A 162 -22.20 -35.69 -7.18
CA TYR A 162 -22.04 -34.28 -6.88
C TYR A 162 -22.35 -33.97 -5.41
N ASP A 163 -23.48 -34.46 -4.89
CA ASP A 163 -23.91 -34.24 -3.53
C ASP A 163 -22.89 -34.83 -2.51
N LEU A 164 -22.31 -35.97 -2.80
CA LEU A 164 -21.22 -36.53 -1.99
C LEU A 164 -19.94 -35.67 -2.13
N SER A 165 -19.61 -35.18 -3.31
CA SER A 165 -18.44 -34.29 -3.49
C SER A 165 -18.54 -33.00 -2.67
N CYS A 166 -19.76 -32.48 -2.44
CA CYS A 166 -20.02 -31.30 -1.62
C CYS A 166 -19.68 -31.50 -0.13
N THR A 167 -19.47 -32.77 0.32
CA THR A 167 -19.03 -33.08 1.68
C THR A 167 -17.54 -32.95 1.90
N ILE A 168 -16.75 -32.80 0.83
CA ILE A 168 -15.30 -32.71 0.88
C ILE A 168 -14.89 -31.28 0.50
N LEU A 169 -14.34 -30.55 1.45
CA LEU A 169 -13.84 -29.22 1.23
C LEU A 169 -12.36 -29.27 0.83
N LYS A 170 -12.05 -28.76 -0.35
CA LYS A 170 -10.68 -28.70 -0.90
C LYS A 170 -10.23 -27.27 -1.08
N SER A 171 -8.91 -27.06 -0.97
CA SER A 171 -8.28 -25.78 -1.25
C SER A 171 -8.29 -25.48 -2.75
N PRO A 172 -8.81 -24.31 -3.21
CA PRO A 172 -8.83 -23.96 -4.63
C PRO A 172 -7.45 -23.53 -5.15
N PHE A 173 -6.57 -23.00 -4.29
CA PHE A 173 -5.20 -22.60 -4.60
C PHE A 173 -4.29 -22.84 -3.40
N SER A 174 -2.98 -22.71 -3.56
CA SER A 174 -2.02 -22.79 -2.47
C SER A 174 -1.99 -21.49 -1.68
N GLY A 175 -2.02 -21.57 -0.34
CA GLY A 175 -2.07 -20.37 0.50
C GLY A 175 -2.12 -20.68 1.99
N THR A 176 -2.28 -19.67 2.80
CA THR A 176 -2.31 -19.77 4.27
C THR A 176 -3.73 -19.63 4.81
N VAL A 177 -4.08 -20.53 5.73
CA VAL A 177 -5.41 -20.60 6.38
C VAL A 177 -5.53 -19.55 7.46
N ALA A 178 -6.61 -18.77 7.42
CA ALA A 178 -6.97 -17.78 8.43
C ALA A 178 -8.44 -17.92 8.86
N GLY A 179 -8.75 -17.46 10.07
CA GLY A 179 -10.13 -17.33 10.55
C GLY A 179 -10.85 -18.65 10.83
N LEU A 180 -10.13 -19.76 10.99
CA LEU A 180 -10.71 -21.04 11.38
C LEU A 180 -11.24 -20.96 12.82
N LYS A 181 -12.55 -21.17 13.00
CA LYS A 181 -13.23 -21.09 14.31
C LYS A 181 -13.81 -22.40 14.80
N VAL A 182 -13.90 -23.41 13.92
CA VAL A 182 -14.55 -24.69 14.17
C VAL A 182 -13.56 -25.76 14.61
N LYS A 183 -14.09 -26.81 15.23
CA LYS A 183 -13.35 -28.00 15.66
C LYS A 183 -13.95 -29.25 15.02
N ARG A 184 -13.20 -30.34 15.08
CA ARG A 184 -13.71 -31.67 14.72
C ARG A 184 -14.96 -32.00 15.56
N TYR A 185 -15.97 -32.54 14.92
CA TYR A 185 -17.30 -32.89 15.44
C TYR A 185 -18.26 -31.71 15.61
N ASP A 186 -17.83 -30.47 15.38
CA ASP A 186 -18.78 -29.35 15.28
C ASP A 186 -19.64 -29.50 14.01
N GLN A 187 -20.81 -28.86 14.02
CA GLN A 187 -21.60 -28.69 12.80
C GLN A 187 -20.90 -27.72 11.86
N ALA A 188 -20.88 -28.06 10.58
CA ALA A 188 -20.38 -27.16 9.58
C ALA A 188 -21.20 -25.86 9.58
N PRO A 189 -20.55 -24.68 9.64
CA PRO A 189 -21.24 -23.41 9.62
C PRO A 189 -21.89 -23.18 8.25
N ALA A 190 -23.00 -22.43 8.22
CA ALA A 190 -23.63 -21.98 6.97
C ALA A 190 -22.72 -20.99 6.21
N ASP A 191 -21.93 -20.22 6.95
CA ASP A 191 -20.93 -19.29 6.43
C ASP A 191 -19.59 -19.99 6.16
N ALA A 192 -18.55 -19.22 5.93
CA ALA A 192 -17.21 -19.76 5.71
C ALA A 192 -16.65 -20.48 6.92
N LEU A 193 -16.11 -21.69 6.71
CA LEU A 193 -15.34 -22.46 7.70
C LEU A 193 -14.03 -21.73 8.06
N CYS A 194 -13.34 -21.23 7.05
CA CYS A 194 -12.12 -20.47 7.15
C CYS A 194 -11.91 -19.61 5.88
N THR A 195 -10.94 -18.72 5.95
CA THR A 195 -10.47 -17.96 4.79
C THR A 195 -9.11 -18.50 4.34
N LEU A 196 -8.95 -18.72 3.06
CA LEU A 196 -7.66 -19.02 2.45
C LEU A 196 -7.08 -17.74 1.83
N LEU A 197 -5.84 -17.45 2.12
CA LEU A 197 -5.11 -16.27 1.67
C LEU A 197 -3.92 -16.70 0.83
N ASP A 198 -3.81 -16.16 -0.39
CA ASP A 198 -2.61 -16.31 -1.21
C ASP A 198 -1.56 -15.30 -0.75
N ASP A 199 -0.54 -15.80 -0.06
CA ASP A 199 0.57 -15.04 0.48
C ASP A 199 1.82 -15.03 -0.43
N SER A 200 1.71 -15.56 -1.64
CA SER A 200 2.80 -15.52 -2.64
C SER A 200 3.03 -14.11 -3.17
N ARG A 201 1.98 -13.30 -3.20
CA ARG A 201 1.96 -11.89 -3.61
C ARG A 201 1.03 -11.12 -2.71
N MET A 202 1.43 -9.91 -2.34
CA MET A 202 0.59 -8.98 -1.59
C MET A 202 0.24 -7.77 -2.45
N ASP A 203 -1.01 -7.39 -2.43
CA ASP A 203 -1.46 -6.14 -2.98
C ASP A 203 -1.44 -5.05 -1.90
N VAL A 204 -1.16 -3.83 -2.30
CA VAL A 204 -1.10 -2.64 -1.44
C VAL A 204 -2.12 -1.66 -1.95
N ASP A 205 -3.21 -1.50 -1.24
CA ASP A 205 -4.24 -0.53 -1.56
C ASP A 205 -3.95 0.78 -0.81
N PHE A 206 -3.80 1.88 -1.53
CA PHE A 206 -3.54 3.22 -0.99
C PHE A 206 -4.27 4.28 -1.80
N THR A 207 -4.33 5.51 -1.30
CA THR A 207 -5.01 6.62 -1.98
C THR A 207 -4.03 7.74 -2.29
N VAL A 208 -4.31 8.48 -3.37
CA VAL A 208 -3.61 9.70 -3.75
C VAL A 208 -4.62 10.82 -3.98
N MET A 209 -4.19 12.06 -3.81
CA MET A 209 -5.05 13.22 -4.09
C MET A 209 -5.28 13.37 -5.60
N GLU A 210 -6.42 13.92 -6.01
CA GLU A 210 -6.70 14.23 -7.42
C GLU A 210 -5.61 15.09 -8.06
N SER A 211 -5.08 16.07 -7.31
CA SER A 211 -3.97 16.94 -7.77
C SER A 211 -2.66 16.19 -8.04
N GLU A 212 -2.51 14.98 -7.47
CA GLU A 212 -1.33 14.13 -7.63
C GLU A 212 -1.50 13.08 -8.75
N TYR A 213 -2.73 12.95 -9.28
CA TYR A 213 -3.04 11.98 -10.34
C TYR A 213 -2.12 12.06 -11.57
N PRO A 214 -1.74 13.26 -12.09
CA PRO A 214 -0.82 13.35 -13.23
C PRO A 214 0.57 12.78 -12.96
N PHE A 215 0.91 12.62 -11.68
CA PHE A 215 2.17 12.01 -11.26
C PHE A 215 2.14 10.49 -11.32
N ILE A 216 0.96 9.86 -11.16
CA ILE A 216 0.78 8.42 -11.03
C ILE A 216 0.55 7.77 -12.38
N SER A 217 1.22 6.62 -12.60
CA SER A 217 0.98 5.75 -13.75
C SER A 217 1.25 4.28 -13.39
N ASN A 218 0.64 3.36 -14.14
CA ASN A 218 0.94 1.93 -13.99
C ASN A 218 2.43 1.66 -14.23
N GLY A 219 3.01 0.74 -13.49
CA GLY A 219 4.41 0.37 -13.57
C GLY A 219 5.37 1.26 -12.77
N LEU A 220 4.92 2.37 -12.17
CA LEU A 220 5.76 3.16 -11.27
C LEU A 220 6.20 2.33 -10.07
N LYS A 221 7.47 2.51 -9.70
CA LYS A 221 8.08 1.88 -8.54
C LYS A 221 7.47 2.43 -7.25
N VAL A 222 7.15 1.52 -6.33
CA VAL A 222 6.70 1.84 -4.98
C VAL A 222 7.60 1.20 -3.94
N ASN A 223 7.90 1.93 -2.88
CA ASN A 223 8.57 1.42 -1.70
C ASN A 223 7.53 1.33 -0.58
N VAL A 224 7.38 0.14 -0.02
CA VAL A 224 6.36 -0.19 0.99
C VAL A 224 7.06 -0.55 2.30
N ILE A 225 6.72 0.16 3.37
CA ILE A 225 7.31 -0.01 4.69
C ILE A 225 6.18 -0.33 5.67
N PRO A 226 6.12 -1.55 6.23
CA PRO A 226 5.14 -1.91 7.25
C PRO A 226 5.33 -1.09 8.54
N PHE A 227 4.24 -0.64 9.16
CA PHE A 227 4.34 0.04 10.45
C PHE A 227 4.83 -0.89 11.58
N ALA A 228 4.60 -2.19 11.43
CA ALA A 228 5.07 -3.19 12.40
C ALA A 228 6.60 -3.37 12.38
N ASP A 229 7.28 -3.08 11.26
CA ASP A 229 8.73 -3.18 11.14
C ASP A 229 9.24 -2.14 10.14
N ALA A 230 9.53 -0.94 10.65
CA ALA A 230 10.00 0.18 9.85
C ALA A 230 11.43 0.00 9.28
N SER A 231 12.15 -1.05 9.69
CA SER A 231 13.51 -1.34 9.19
C SER A 231 13.48 -2.04 7.82
N LYS A 232 12.33 -2.60 7.42
CA LYS A 232 12.17 -3.36 6.18
C LYS A 232 11.42 -2.57 5.12
N THR A 233 11.99 -2.52 3.93
CA THR A 233 11.37 -1.93 2.75
C THR A 233 11.13 -3.00 1.70
N TYR A 234 9.90 -3.09 1.24
CA TYR A 234 9.49 -3.97 0.15
C TYR A 234 9.26 -3.13 -1.11
N VAL A 235 9.87 -3.57 -2.21
CA VAL A 235 9.78 -2.87 -3.49
C VAL A 235 8.73 -3.54 -4.36
N GLY A 236 7.87 -2.73 -4.95
CA GLY A 236 6.82 -3.18 -5.87
C GLY A 236 6.55 -2.19 -6.97
N GLN A 237 5.43 -2.38 -7.64
CA GLN A 237 4.99 -1.55 -8.78
C GLN A 237 3.49 -1.30 -8.71
N ILE A 238 3.04 -0.15 -9.20
CA ILE A 238 1.63 0.17 -9.38
C ILE A 238 1.06 -0.75 -10.46
N THR A 239 0.00 -1.49 -10.12
CA THR A 239 -0.68 -2.44 -11.00
C THR A 239 -2.05 -1.96 -11.45
N GLY A 240 -2.65 -1.01 -10.74
CA GLY A 240 -3.97 -0.49 -11.08
C GLY A 240 -4.25 0.86 -10.45
N ILE A 241 -4.99 1.67 -11.18
CA ILE A 241 -5.47 2.98 -10.73
C ILE A 241 -6.97 3.00 -10.99
N ASN A 242 -7.76 3.25 -9.95
CA ASN A 242 -9.20 3.38 -10.10
C ASN A 242 -9.54 4.73 -10.78
N PRO A 243 -10.23 4.73 -11.92
CA PRO A 243 -10.55 5.98 -12.65
C PRO A 243 -11.71 6.77 -12.03
N VAL A 244 -11.91 6.67 -10.72
CA VAL A 244 -12.96 7.36 -9.97
C VAL A 244 -12.36 8.13 -8.82
N VAL A 245 -12.70 9.41 -8.74
CA VAL A 245 -12.40 10.27 -7.58
C VAL A 245 -13.50 10.08 -6.54
N ASP A 246 -13.12 9.80 -5.31
CA ASP A 246 -14.06 9.63 -4.21
C ASP A 246 -14.58 11.00 -3.68
N LYS A 247 -15.52 10.95 -2.74
CA LYS A 247 -16.09 12.15 -2.10
C LYS A 247 -15.08 13.02 -1.34
N ASN A 248 -13.89 12.51 -1.07
CA ASN A 248 -12.81 13.22 -0.38
C ASN A 248 -11.76 13.77 -1.36
N GLY A 249 -11.99 13.68 -2.68
CA GLY A 249 -11.02 14.09 -3.69
C GLY A 249 -9.82 13.12 -3.81
N GLN A 250 -10.02 11.83 -3.48
CA GLN A 250 -8.97 10.81 -3.51
C GLN A 250 -9.23 9.78 -4.60
N ILE A 251 -8.16 9.26 -5.15
CA ILE A 251 -8.13 8.19 -6.15
C ILE A 251 -7.48 6.97 -5.51
N SER A 252 -8.16 5.82 -5.59
CA SER A 252 -7.62 4.55 -5.10
C SER A 252 -6.60 3.98 -6.09
N VAL A 253 -5.45 3.61 -5.57
CA VAL A 253 -4.34 3.04 -6.33
C VAL A 253 -3.96 1.70 -5.71
N ARG A 254 -3.68 0.72 -6.56
CA ARG A 254 -3.18 -0.58 -6.17
C ARG A 254 -1.77 -0.79 -6.68
N ALA A 255 -0.88 -1.22 -5.79
CA ALA A 255 0.44 -1.71 -6.13
C ALA A 255 0.56 -3.18 -5.74
N SER A 256 1.52 -3.89 -6.32
CA SER A 256 1.83 -5.27 -5.95
C SER A 256 3.28 -5.39 -5.51
N ILE A 257 3.49 -6.14 -4.43
CA ILE A 257 4.80 -6.48 -3.88
C ILE A 257 4.95 -8.01 -3.76
N PRO A 258 6.16 -8.56 -3.81
CA PRO A 258 6.39 -9.96 -3.52
C PRO A 258 5.90 -10.32 -2.12
N GLY A 259 5.25 -11.46 -2.00
CA GLY A 259 4.78 -11.98 -0.72
C GLY A 259 5.95 -12.35 0.21
N ASN A 260 5.70 -12.22 1.50
CA ASN A 260 6.62 -12.65 2.55
C ASN A 260 5.81 -13.09 3.76
N ARG A 261 6.25 -14.14 4.46
CA ARG A 261 5.58 -14.65 5.67
C ARG A 261 5.41 -13.63 6.80
N LEU A 262 6.17 -12.54 6.77
CA LEU A 262 6.06 -11.45 7.74
C LEU A 262 4.98 -10.41 7.36
N LEU A 263 4.48 -10.46 6.13
CA LEU A 263 3.42 -9.60 5.64
C LEU A 263 2.08 -10.29 5.85
N ILE A 264 1.20 -9.64 6.59
CA ILE A 264 -0.10 -10.19 6.99
C ILE A 264 -1.20 -9.38 6.30
N ASP A 265 -2.22 -10.07 5.82
CA ASP A 265 -3.44 -9.45 5.29
C ASP A 265 -4.04 -8.46 6.28
N GLY A 266 -4.34 -7.24 5.81
CA GLY A 266 -4.85 -6.16 6.66
C GLY A 266 -3.80 -5.29 7.35
N MET A 267 -2.50 -5.56 7.19
CA MET A 267 -1.43 -4.77 7.80
C MET A 267 -1.35 -3.36 7.21
N ASN A 268 -1.20 -2.34 8.06
CA ASN A 268 -1.00 -0.97 7.61
C ASN A 268 0.46 -0.73 7.20
N VAL A 269 0.64 0.04 6.14
CA VAL A 269 1.94 0.32 5.54
C VAL A 269 2.07 1.79 5.14
N LYS A 270 3.30 2.28 5.14
CA LYS A 270 3.68 3.53 4.49
C LYS A 270 4.10 3.22 3.06
N VAL A 271 3.54 3.95 2.11
CA VAL A 271 3.82 3.81 0.67
C VAL A 271 4.54 5.05 0.18
N THR A 272 5.64 4.86 -0.53
CA THR A 272 6.36 5.94 -1.22
C THR A 272 6.39 5.60 -2.71
N VAL A 273 5.70 6.40 -3.52
CA VAL A 273 5.76 6.31 -4.99
C VAL A 273 6.88 7.19 -5.49
N GLU A 274 7.76 6.66 -6.34
CA GLU A 274 8.91 7.37 -6.87
C GLU A 274 8.77 7.56 -8.38
N LYS A 275 8.99 8.80 -8.85
CA LYS A 275 9.06 9.15 -10.26
C LYS A 275 10.23 10.09 -10.50
N THR A 276 11.11 9.72 -11.39
CA THR A 276 12.24 10.58 -11.77
C THR A 276 11.77 11.69 -12.70
N ILE A 277 12.09 12.93 -12.34
CA ILE A 277 11.93 14.11 -13.20
C ILE A 277 13.32 14.47 -13.71
N PRO A 278 13.56 14.40 -15.04
CA PRO A 278 14.91 14.61 -15.58
C PRO A 278 15.32 16.09 -15.57
N ALA A 279 16.63 16.34 -15.52
CA ALA A 279 17.26 17.64 -15.79
C ALA A 279 16.75 18.81 -14.91
N GLN A 280 16.57 18.59 -13.59
CA GLN A 280 16.11 19.61 -12.65
C GLN A 280 17.25 20.33 -11.94
N LEU A 281 17.07 21.61 -11.59
CA LEU A 281 17.96 22.33 -10.67
C LEU A 281 17.64 21.87 -9.24
N VAL A 282 18.55 21.10 -8.65
CA VAL A 282 18.35 20.45 -7.35
C VAL A 282 19.26 21.07 -6.31
N VAL A 283 18.68 21.50 -5.19
CA VAL A 283 19.39 22.02 -4.03
C VAL A 283 19.02 21.26 -2.75
N PRO A 284 19.94 21.12 -1.78
CA PRO A 284 19.60 20.58 -0.46
C PRO A 284 18.52 21.43 0.20
N ARG A 285 17.71 20.83 1.07
CA ARG A 285 16.70 21.58 1.84
C ARG A 285 17.30 22.71 2.67
N SER A 286 18.51 22.53 3.17
CA SER A 286 19.25 23.54 3.94
C SER A 286 19.56 24.83 3.15
N ALA A 287 19.60 24.76 1.83
CA ALA A 287 19.89 25.92 0.99
C ALA A 287 18.69 26.87 0.83
N VAL A 288 17.47 26.39 1.04
CA VAL A 288 16.24 27.18 0.84
C VAL A 288 15.69 27.61 2.18
N LEU A 289 15.49 28.90 2.34
CA LEU A 289 14.91 29.54 3.51
C LEU A 289 13.55 30.14 3.15
N VAL A 290 12.69 30.30 4.18
CA VAL A 290 11.44 31.04 4.03
C VAL A 290 11.62 32.42 4.64
N ARG A 291 11.51 33.46 3.82
CA ARG A 291 11.57 34.88 4.23
C ARG A 291 10.39 35.61 3.64
N ASP A 292 9.72 36.41 4.41
CA ASP A 292 8.54 37.18 3.98
C ASP A 292 7.50 36.34 3.23
N ASN A 293 7.27 35.13 3.70
CA ASN A 293 6.38 34.13 3.12
C ASN A 293 6.78 33.66 1.70
N MET A 294 8.04 33.81 1.31
CA MET A 294 8.61 33.38 0.05
C MET A 294 9.84 32.50 0.25
N ASN A 295 10.07 31.59 -0.68
CA ASN A 295 11.28 30.78 -0.69
C ASN A 295 12.44 31.56 -1.31
N VAL A 296 13.59 31.54 -0.63
CA VAL A 296 14.80 32.20 -1.05
C VAL A 296 16.00 31.28 -0.87
N LEU A 297 17.00 31.50 -1.69
CA LEU A 297 18.33 30.93 -1.51
C LEU A 297 19.40 32.01 -1.73
N PHE A 298 20.62 31.72 -1.32
CA PHE A 298 21.75 32.59 -1.54
C PHE A 298 22.74 31.99 -2.54
N THR A 299 23.24 32.79 -3.44
CA THR A 299 24.37 32.43 -4.29
C THR A 299 25.63 33.19 -3.87
N TYR A 300 26.76 32.50 -3.92
CA TYR A 300 28.06 33.08 -3.68
C TYR A 300 28.54 33.81 -4.94
N GLN A 301 28.89 35.08 -4.82
CA GLN A 301 29.39 35.89 -5.89
C GLN A 301 30.95 35.94 -5.94
N PRO A 302 31.57 36.19 -7.08
CA PRO A 302 33.03 36.25 -7.23
C PRO A 302 33.73 37.32 -6.36
N ASP A 303 32.99 38.33 -5.94
CA ASP A 303 33.44 39.41 -5.04
C ASP A 303 33.42 39.04 -3.56
N GLY A 304 33.06 37.81 -3.22
CA GLY A 304 32.98 37.34 -1.84
C GLY A 304 31.67 37.70 -1.12
N THR A 305 30.64 38.09 -1.84
CA THR A 305 29.34 38.44 -1.28
C THR A 305 28.27 37.35 -1.52
N ALA A 306 27.24 37.35 -0.69
CA ALA A 306 26.06 36.54 -0.85
C ALA A 306 24.94 37.31 -1.54
N ARG A 307 24.44 36.81 -2.65
CA ARG A 307 23.32 37.40 -3.39
C ARG A 307 22.03 36.64 -3.06
N TRP A 308 21.01 37.35 -2.69
CA TRP A 308 19.66 36.85 -2.44
C TRP A 308 18.91 36.54 -3.72
N ILE A 309 18.34 35.34 -3.83
CA ILE A 309 17.56 34.92 -5.00
C ILE A 309 16.22 34.33 -4.54
N TYR A 310 15.13 34.89 -5.07
CA TYR A 310 13.79 34.29 -4.85
C TYR A 310 13.59 33.10 -5.79
N VAL A 311 13.09 32.01 -5.23
CA VAL A 311 12.86 30.76 -5.95
C VAL A 311 11.48 30.19 -5.69
N ASN A 312 10.95 29.47 -6.68
CA ASN A 312 9.77 28.63 -6.53
C ASN A 312 10.21 27.19 -6.34
N VAL A 313 9.70 26.53 -5.29
CA VAL A 313 9.92 25.10 -5.08
C VAL A 313 8.83 24.34 -5.83
N ILE A 314 9.20 23.66 -6.92
CA ILE A 314 8.28 22.92 -7.80
C ILE A 314 8.15 21.44 -7.45
N ALA A 315 9.15 20.87 -6.79
CA ALA A 315 9.12 19.51 -6.28
C ALA A 315 10.02 19.35 -5.05
N SER A 316 9.71 18.36 -4.21
CA SER A 316 10.51 18.06 -3.04
C SER A 316 10.60 16.55 -2.81
N ASN A 317 11.70 16.12 -2.20
CA ASN A 317 11.84 14.81 -1.60
C ASN A 317 12.35 14.96 -0.15
N ARG A 318 12.79 13.85 0.46
CA ARG A 318 13.25 13.86 1.86
C ARG A 318 14.40 14.86 2.09
N ASP A 319 15.34 14.99 1.16
CA ASP A 319 16.63 15.63 1.39
C ASP A 319 16.85 16.90 0.54
N SER A 320 16.05 17.11 -0.51
CA SER A 320 16.30 18.13 -1.54
C SER A 320 15.01 18.78 -2.06
N PHE A 321 15.19 19.96 -2.64
CA PHE A 321 14.18 20.68 -3.40
C PHE A 321 14.59 20.82 -4.87
N VAL A 322 13.60 20.78 -5.75
CA VAL A 322 13.73 21.27 -7.12
C VAL A 322 13.30 22.74 -7.11
N VAL A 323 14.17 23.61 -7.60
CA VAL A 323 13.94 25.05 -7.59
C VAL A 323 13.97 25.64 -8.99
N GLU A 324 13.12 26.63 -9.19
CA GLU A 324 13.13 27.50 -10.36
C GLU A 324 13.22 28.95 -9.90
N PRO A 325 13.89 29.86 -10.67
CA PRO A 325 13.91 31.27 -10.35
C PRO A 325 12.49 31.85 -10.37
N ASN A 326 12.18 32.72 -9.40
CA ASN A 326 10.91 33.43 -9.39
C ASN A 326 10.86 34.53 -10.41
N ALA A 327 10.09 34.33 -11.50
CA ALA A 327 9.98 35.28 -12.61
C ALA A 327 9.33 36.61 -12.22
N GLU A 328 8.37 36.59 -11.26
CA GLU A 328 7.67 37.79 -10.79
C GLU A 328 8.61 38.74 -10.04
N ARG A 329 9.71 38.22 -9.51
CA ARG A 329 10.76 38.97 -8.80
C ARG A 329 11.99 39.21 -9.65
N ASN A 330 11.94 38.95 -10.97
CA ASN A 330 13.07 39.07 -11.90
C ASN A 330 14.33 38.33 -11.42
N SER A 331 14.14 37.23 -10.66
CA SER A 331 15.23 36.41 -10.16
C SER A 331 15.85 35.61 -11.29
N GLN A 332 17.17 35.42 -11.24
CA GLN A 332 17.90 34.59 -12.19
C GLN A 332 18.67 33.52 -11.40
N LEU A 333 18.56 32.31 -11.85
CA LEU A 333 19.29 31.16 -11.30
C LEU A 333 19.62 30.22 -12.46
N SER A 334 20.89 29.91 -12.62
CA SER A 334 21.37 29.13 -13.74
C SER A 334 22.25 27.96 -13.30
N GLU A 335 22.38 26.99 -14.17
CA GLU A 335 23.39 25.95 -13.99
C GLU A 335 24.80 26.55 -13.93
N GLY A 336 25.60 26.09 -12.98
CA GLY A 336 26.92 26.65 -12.70
C GLY A 336 26.98 27.65 -11.54
N ASP A 337 25.84 28.21 -11.12
CA ASP A 337 25.79 29.10 -9.95
C ASP A 337 26.25 28.38 -8.68
N ARG A 338 26.96 29.11 -7.81
CA ARG A 338 27.45 28.60 -6.53
C ARG A 338 26.44 28.90 -5.45
N VAL A 339 25.60 27.91 -5.10
CA VAL A 339 24.55 28.06 -4.08
C VAL A 339 25.11 27.79 -2.70
N ILE A 340 24.81 28.68 -1.75
CA ILE A 340 25.18 28.54 -0.33
C ILE A 340 24.25 27.53 0.33
N ILE A 341 24.80 26.48 0.94
CA ILE A 341 24.06 25.36 1.50
C ILE A 341 24.11 25.29 3.03
N SER A 342 24.98 26.08 3.67
CA SER A 342 25.10 26.14 5.12
C SER A 342 25.33 27.57 5.62
N SER A 343 25.09 27.82 6.91
CA SER A 343 25.28 29.13 7.60
C SER A 343 24.53 30.31 6.96
N ASN A 344 23.40 30.04 6.28
CA ASN A 344 22.64 31.00 5.51
C ASN A 344 21.52 31.71 6.29
N LEU A 345 21.25 31.31 7.53
CA LEU A 345 20.14 31.85 8.34
C LEU A 345 20.30 33.34 8.65
N ASN A 346 21.52 33.82 8.89
CA ASN A 346 21.83 35.20 9.26
C ASN A 346 22.30 36.06 8.08
N LEU A 347 22.31 35.53 6.86
CA LEU A 347 22.72 36.27 5.69
C LEU A 347 21.63 37.24 5.23
N ALA A 348 22.06 38.39 4.77
CA ALA A 348 21.28 39.39 4.02
C ALA A 348 21.85 39.54 2.60
N ASP A 349 21.12 40.19 1.74
CA ASP A 349 21.64 40.51 0.40
C ASP A 349 22.88 41.39 0.50
N GLY A 350 23.96 41.01 -0.19
CA GLY A 350 25.25 41.71 -0.12
C GLY A 350 26.11 41.38 1.10
N SER A 351 25.72 40.43 1.98
CA SER A 351 26.56 40.05 3.10
C SER A 351 27.91 39.49 2.65
N GLU A 352 28.99 39.92 3.30
CA GLU A 352 30.33 39.34 3.08
C GLU A 352 30.37 37.91 3.65
N VAL A 353 30.89 36.98 2.85
CA VAL A 353 30.99 35.57 3.19
C VAL A 353 32.35 35.01 2.80
N ARG A 354 32.85 34.05 3.59
CA ARG A 354 34.04 33.25 3.26
C ARG A 354 33.68 31.82 3.01
N LEU A 355 34.37 31.22 2.06
CA LEU A 355 34.22 29.78 1.83
C LEU A 355 34.90 29.02 2.97
N LYS A 356 34.21 27.99 3.42
CA LYS A 356 34.81 27.00 4.31
C LYS A 356 35.82 26.17 3.49
N GLU A 357 37.07 26.14 3.93
CA GLU A 357 38.15 25.34 3.32
C GLU A 357 37.88 23.84 3.51
#